data_7fde3dd29f061f70556095873d3246f3
#
_entry.id   7fde3dd29f061f70556095873d3246f3
#
_cell.length_a   1.000
_cell.length_b   1.000
_cell.length_c   1.000
_cell.angle_alpha   90.00
_cell.angle_beta   90.00
_cell.angle_gamma   90.00
#
_symmetry.space_group_name_H-M   'P 1'
#
loop_
_entity.id
_entity.type
_entity.pdbx_description
1 polymer ?
#
loop_
_entity_poly.entity_id
_entity_poly.type
_entity_poly.pdbx_seq_one_letter_code
_entity_poly.pdbx_strand_id
1 'polypeptide(L)'
;MAEKLIPEDISNCISALIARNKLWAGKDIFCYYITNKMAGCFTNSKKSKKYKLIFNNAEKHALQTPECAKSVTSRIFTTEYAGHGKDLANAVLAQLIATYQTGNECLIITAGGDGTSLEVQTSLYLAAQSEAKKRDMIMNHITLLRLPLGTGNDGTDGHSIEETIQMLQGPLVFMNARALKITPNTNPTAAKYTSLKYPAPWYCFNIVSIGLDAYVVYMTNTVKSRLPGNFYHLCVQLSGLVYDKDFPTGNAEVELYDQQGLLTEKLSAPITLIAIGASGYRVYGGGHKVLPTADNVCFTPKVSLARLIRDNHHFVDGSFVGTNLASLHSAEKVVINYDKDILLQADGEVAMLQRENFPLTVEKTEPCIRVICRV
;
A
#
# COMPACT_ATOMS: atom_id res chain seq x y z
N MET A 1 1.72 29.25 20.67
CA MET A 1 1.25 27.86 20.46
C MET A 1 1.92 27.32 19.19
N ALA A 2 2.47 26.11 19.20
CA ALA A 2 3.03 25.55 17.97
C ALA A 2 1.91 25.31 16.96
N GLU A 3 2.07 25.85 15.76
CA GLU A 3 1.11 25.76 14.67
C GLU A 3 0.92 24.29 14.21
N LYS A 4 -0.24 23.98 13.67
CA LYS A 4 -0.53 22.67 13.08
C LYS A 4 0.09 22.54 11.69
N LEU A 5 0.38 21.30 11.29
CA LEU A 5 0.78 20.96 9.94
C LEU A 5 -0.31 21.34 8.93
N ILE A 6 0.09 21.96 7.83
CA ILE A 6 -0.77 22.25 6.68
C ILE A 6 -0.16 21.63 5.41
N PRO A 7 -0.94 21.45 4.33
CA PRO A 7 -0.44 20.87 3.08
C PRO A 7 0.76 21.62 2.48
N GLU A 8 0.82 22.94 2.67
CA GLU A 8 1.90 23.80 2.19
C GLU A 8 3.24 23.47 2.85
N ASP A 9 3.27 23.16 4.16
CA ASP A 9 4.48 22.74 4.87
C ASP A 9 5.08 21.47 4.22
N ILE A 10 4.22 20.53 3.81
CA ILE A 10 4.63 19.29 3.14
C ILE A 10 5.17 19.62 1.74
N SER A 11 4.40 20.40 0.98
CA SER A 11 4.77 20.75 -0.39
C SER A 11 6.11 21.50 -0.44
N ASN A 12 6.33 22.47 0.44
CA ASN A 12 7.57 23.22 0.51
C ASN A 12 8.76 22.30 0.79
N CYS A 13 8.68 21.49 1.83
CA CYS A 13 9.76 20.58 2.21
C CYS A 13 10.07 19.54 1.12
N ILE A 14 9.05 18.82 0.63
CA ILE A 14 9.27 17.76 -0.35
C ILE A 14 9.76 18.32 -1.68
N SER A 15 9.23 19.46 -2.13
CA SER A 15 9.71 20.14 -3.34
C SER A 15 11.14 20.64 -3.19
N ALA A 16 11.53 21.15 -2.01
CA ALA A 16 12.90 21.53 -1.73
C ALA A 16 13.88 20.36 -1.77
N LEU A 17 13.46 19.17 -1.29
CA LEU A 17 14.25 17.94 -1.37
C LEU A 17 14.38 17.44 -2.82
N ILE A 18 13.27 17.40 -3.56
CA ILE A 18 13.24 17.01 -4.97
C ILE A 18 14.16 17.91 -5.81
N ALA A 19 14.09 19.24 -5.62
CA ALA A 19 14.91 20.21 -6.35
C ALA A 19 16.42 19.94 -6.20
N ARG A 20 16.84 19.30 -5.13
CA ARG A 20 18.25 19.06 -4.77
C ARG A 20 18.73 17.63 -5.00
N ASN A 21 17.81 16.73 -5.37
CA ASN A 21 18.20 15.36 -5.64
C ASN A 21 18.72 15.22 -7.08
N LYS A 22 19.87 14.56 -7.21
CA LYS A 22 20.58 14.37 -8.49
C LYS A 22 19.79 13.58 -9.53
N LEU A 23 18.79 12.78 -9.11
CA LEU A 23 17.90 12.04 -10.02
C LEU A 23 17.20 12.98 -11.02
N TRP A 24 16.92 14.21 -10.60
CA TRP A 24 16.21 15.20 -11.41
C TRP A 24 17.12 16.38 -11.87
N ALA A 25 18.44 16.19 -11.88
CA ALA A 25 19.35 17.24 -12.30
C ALA A 25 19.06 17.78 -13.70
N GLY A 26 18.96 19.10 -13.82
CA GLY A 26 18.69 19.81 -15.07
C GLY A 26 17.26 19.66 -15.64
N LYS A 27 16.34 19.06 -14.89
CA LYS A 27 14.94 18.84 -15.31
C LYS A 27 14.02 19.95 -14.80
N ASP A 28 12.97 20.26 -15.57
CA ASP A 28 11.80 20.97 -15.10
C ASP A 28 10.82 19.97 -14.48
N ILE A 29 10.45 20.19 -13.21
CA ILE A 29 9.68 19.23 -12.42
C ILE A 29 8.34 19.82 -12.04
N PHE A 30 7.27 19.03 -12.24
CA PHE A 30 5.91 19.37 -11.85
C PHE A 30 5.43 18.43 -10.75
N CYS A 31 5.23 18.94 -9.53
CA CYS A 31 4.78 18.22 -8.36
C CYS A 31 3.29 18.46 -8.10
N TYR A 32 2.49 17.40 -8.15
CA TYR A 32 1.06 17.43 -7.90
C TYR A 32 0.77 16.71 -6.57
N TYR A 33 0.45 17.47 -5.54
CA TYR A 33 0.14 16.93 -4.20
C TYR A 33 -1.34 16.64 -4.09
N ILE A 34 -1.71 15.38 -3.86
CA ILE A 34 -3.07 14.96 -3.53
C ILE A 34 -3.14 14.73 -2.03
N THR A 35 -3.73 15.68 -1.31
CA THR A 35 -3.75 15.71 0.15
C THR A 35 -5.11 15.30 0.71
N ASN A 36 -5.11 14.53 1.81
CA ASN A 36 -6.32 14.21 2.55
C ASN A 36 -6.23 14.81 3.95
N LYS A 37 -6.95 15.92 4.18
CA LYS A 37 -6.96 16.62 5.47
C LYS A 37 -7.53 15.81 6.64
N MET A 38 -8.22 14.69 6.35
CA MET A 38 -8.71 13.76 7.36
C MET A 38 -7.65 12.73 7.78
N ALA A 39 -6.48 12.70 7.14
CA ALA A 39 -5.38 11.82 7.54
C ALA A 39 -4.88 12.14 8.96
N GLY A 40 -4.36 11.11 9.64
CA GLY A 40 -3.97 11.20 11.04
C GLY A 40 -2.91 12.27 11.35
N CYS A 41 -2.07 12.64 10.38
CA CYS A 41 -1.08 13.71 10.55
C CYS A 41 -1.72 15.10 10.70
N PHE A 42 -2.90 15.34 10.12
CA PHE A 42 -3.60 16.62 10.23
C PHE A 42 -4.58 16.65 11.40
N THR A 43 -5.25 15.53 11.67
CA THR A 43 -6.31 15.44 12.69
C THR A 43 -5.79 15.23 14.11
N ASN A 44 -4.69 14.51 14.29
CA ASN A 44 -4.06 14.30 15.60
C ASN A 44 -3.12 15.46 15.93
N SER A 45 -3.49 16.28 16.91
CA SER A 45 -2.74 17.50 17.25
C SER A 45 -1.28 17.25 17.67
N LYS A 46 -0.96 16.15 18.38
CA LYS A 46 0.42 15.82 18.76
C LYS A 46 1.25 15.41 17.53
N LYS A 47 0.67 14.55 16.68
CA LYS A 47 1.31 14.09 15.44
C LYS A 47 1.51 15.25 14.47
N SER A 48 0.52 16.13 14.33
CA SER A 48 0.54 17.31 13.48
C SER A 48 1.70 18.25 13.85
N LYS A 49 1.85 18.58 15.14
CA LYS A 49 2.94 19.43 15.63
C LYS A 49 4.31 18.79 15.43
N LYS A 50 4.43 17.49 15.73
CA LYS A 50 5.68 16.73 15.49
C LYS A 50 6.08 16.80 14.02
N TYR A 51 5.14 16.50 13.12
CA TYR A 51 5.43 16.45 11.68
C TYR A 51 5.73 17.82 11.11
N LYS A 52 5.03 18.89 11.54
CA LYS A 52 5.39 20.24 11.14
C LYS A 52 6.84 20.58 11.47
N LEU A 53 7.30 20.22 12.67
CA LEU A 53 8.69 20.44 13.06
C LEU A 53 9.66 19.65 12.18
N ILE A 54 9.34 18.38 11.87
CA ILE A 54 10.18 17.54 11.00
C ILE A 54 10.28 18.13 9.60
N PHE A 55 9.16 18.51 8.97
CA PHE A 55 9.16 19.11 7.65
C PHE A 55 9.91 20.43 7.61
N ASN A 56 9.67 21.34 8.56
CA ASN A 56 10.36 22.62 8.62
C ASN A 56 11.88 22.47 8.80
N ASN A 57 12.33 21.52 9.63
CA ASN A 57 13.76 21.27 9.82
C ASN A 57 14.40 20.68 8.56
N ALA A 58 13.72 19.73 7.92
CA ALA A 58 14.20 19.10 6.68
C ALA A 58 14.26 20.11 5.53
N GLU A 59 13.27 20.99 5.39
CA GLU A 59 13.27 22.09 4.42
C GLU A 59 14.44 23.03 4.65
N LYS A 60 14.62 23.54 5.88
CA LYS A 60 15.76 24.42 6.22
C LYS A 60 17.10 23.77 5.90
N HIS A 61 17.24 22.48 6.18
CA HIS A 61 18.47 21.76 5.86
C HIS A 61 18.65 21.61 4.34
N ALA A 62 17.59 21.26 3.63
CA ALA A 62 17.63 21.14 2.17
C ALA A 62 18.04 22.45 1.51
N LEU A 63 17.51 23.60 1.96
CA LEU A 63 17.81 24.94 1.42
C LEU A 63 19.28 25.37 1.56
N GLN A 64 20.07 24.68 2.40
CA GLN A 64 21.53 24.91 2.49
C GLN A 64 22.33 24.28 1.34
N THR A 65 21.70 23.40 0.56
CA THR A 65 22.32 22.72 -0.58
C THR A 65 21.86 23.36 -1.90
N PRO A 66 22.75 23.56 -2.89
CA PRO A 66 22.36 24.07 -4.20
C PRO A 66 21.32 23.18 -4.90
N GLU A 67 20.45 23.80 -5.68
CA GLU A 67 19.48 23.06 -6.51
C GLU A 67 20.18 22.36 -7.66
N CYS A 68 19.71 21.13 -7.94
CA CYS A 68 20.13 20.32 -9.07
C CYS A 68 19.11 20.37 -10.22
N ALA A 69 17.82 20.44 -9.88
CA ALA A 69 16.75 20.61 -10.85
C ALA A 69 16.81 22.02 -11.47
N LYS A 70 16.32 22.14 -12.70
CA LYS A 70 16.22 23.44 -13.38
C LYS A 70 15.10 24.28 -12.79
N SER A 71 13.94 23.65 -12.50
CA SER A 71 12.83 24.28 -11.80
C SER A 71 11.94 23.25 -11.12
N VAL A 72 11.21 23.65 -10.07
CA VAL A 72 10.16 22.84 -9.44
C VAL A 72 8.90 23.67 -9.30
N THR A 73 7.82 23.21 -9.89
CA THR A 73 6.49 23.83 -9.78
C THR A 73 5.56 22.90 -9.02
N SER A 74 4.89 23.40 -7.99
CA SER A 74 4.01 22.62 -7.12
C SER A 74 2.56 23.05 -7.21
N ARG A 75 1.64 22.07 -7.21
CA ARG A 75 0.19 22.29 -7.10
C ARG A 75 -0.38 21.36 -6.04
N ILE A 76 -1.25 21.88 -5.18
CA ILE A 76 -1.86 21.14 -4.09
C ILE A 76 -3.36 20.98 -4.38
N PHE A 77 -3.83 19.73 -4.30
CA PHE A 77 -5.24 19.37 -4.38
C PHE A 77 -5.64 18.69 -3.06
N THR A 78 -6.83 18.97 -2.58
CA THR A 78 -7.37 18.39 -1.35
C THR A 78 -8.55 17.49 -1.69
N THR A 79 -8.57 16.27 -1.15
CA THR A 79 -9.72 15.38 -1.28
C THR A 79 -10.86 15.85 -0.39
N GLU A 80 -12.10 15.79 -0.89
CA GLU A 80 -13.30 16.27 -0.21
C GLU A 80 -14.25 15.12 0.16
N TYR A 81 -14.16 14.00 -0.55
CA TYR A 81 -15.01 12.81 -0.34
C TYR A 81 -14.23 11.53 -0.64
N ALA A 82 -14.77 10.39 -0.25
CA ALA A 82 -14.18 9.08 -0.56
C ALA A 82 -14.26 8.80 -2.06
N GLY A 83 -13.14 8.44 -2.68
CA GLY A 83 -12.99 8.29 -4.14
C GLY A 83 -12.46 9.53 -4.85
N HIS A 84 -12.42 10.73 -4.19
CA HIS A 84 -11.93 11.95 -4.83
C HIS A 84 -10.46 11.89 -5.25
N GLY A 85 -9.65 11.07 -4.56
CA GLY A 85 -8.26 10.81 -4.97
C GLY A 85 -8.15 10.25 -6.39
N LYS A 86 -9.08 9.38 -6.78
CA LYS A 86 -9.20 8.85 -8.14
C LYS A 86 -9.51 9.95 -9.15
N ASP A 87 -10.49 10.82 -8.85
CA ASP A 87 -10.92 11.88 -9.78
C ASP A 87 -9.79 12.90 -9.97
N LEU A 88 -9.10 13.27 -8.89
CA LEU A 88 -7.94 14.16 -8.94
C LEU A 88 -6.77 13.55 -9.73
N ALA A 89 -6.47 12.27 -9.54
CA ALA A 89 -5.42 11.59 -10.31
C ALA A 89 -5.73 11.58 -11.82
N ASN A 90 -6.99 11.32 -12.20
CA ASN A 90 -7.43 11.38 -13.60
C ASN A 90 -7.34 12.79 -14.18
N ALA A 91 -7.74 13.81 -13.41
CA ALA A 91 -7.66 15.21 -13.85
C ALA A 91 -6.20 15.65 -14.05
N VAL A 92 -5.31 15.30 -13.12
CA VAL A 92 -3.86 15.54 -13.23
C VAL A 92 -3.30 14.84 -14.47
N LEU A 93 -3.61 13.57 -14.67
CA LEU A 93 -3.15 12.80 -15.83
C LEU A 93 -3.61 13.43 -17.16
N ALA A 94 -4.89 13.83 -17.25
CA ALA A 94 -5.44 14.49 -18.44
C ALA A 94 -4.72 15.82 -18.72
N GLN A 95 -4.47 16.62 -17.68
CA GLN A 95 -3.71 17.87 -17.81
C GLN A 95 -2.28 17.58 -18.29
N LEU A 96 -1.59 16.61 -17.71
CA LEU A 96 -0.23 16.26 -18.11
C LEU A 96 -0.15 15.82 -19.57
N ILE A 97 -1.07 14.96 -20.03
CA ILE A 97 -1.11 14.52 -21.42
C ILE A 97 -1.31 15.70 -22.40
N ALA A 98 -2.07 16.72 -21.99
CA ALA A 98 -2.33 17.91 -22.80
C ALA A 98 -1.16 18.90 -22.83
N THR A 99 -0.36 18.97 -21.74
CA THR A 99 0.65 20.04 -21.55
C THR A 99 2.09 19.51 -21.46
N TYR A 100 2.31 18.20 -21.57
CA TYR A 100 3.64 17.62 -21.43
C TYR A 100 4.59 18.13 -22.52
N GLN A 101 5.78 18.53 -22.10
CA GLN A 101 6.90 18.88 -22.97
C GLN A 101 8.05 17.90 -22.75
N THR A 102 8.73 17.51 -23.80
CA THR A 102 9.86 16.59 -23.75
C THR A 102 10.93 17.12 -22.80
N GLY A 103 11.37 16.27 -21.88
CA GLY A 103 12.36 16.60 -20.86
C GLY A 103 11.80 17.02 -19.50
N ASN A 104 10.48 17.26 -19.39
CA ASN A 104 9.83 17.49 -18.11
C ASN A 104 9.65 16.18 -17.32
N GLU A 105 9.70 16.29 -16.01
CA GLU A 105 9.37 15.20 -15.08
C GLU A 105 8.15 15.58 -14.23
N CYS A 106 7.29 14.62 -13.98
CA CYS A 106 6.07 14.84 -13.22
C CYS A 106 6.05 13.91 -12.01
N LEU A 107 5.73 14.46 -10.84
CA LEU A 107 5.49 13.68 -9.63
C LEU A 107 4.03 13.84 -9.20
N ILE A 108 3.37 12.72 -8.94
CA ILE A 108 2.11 12.71 -8.20
C ILE A 108 2.46 12.25 -6.79
N ILE A 109 2.18 13.09 -5.80
CA ILE A 109 2.57 12.90 -4.41
C ILE A 109 1.32 12.75 -3.58
N THR A 110 1.08 11.55 -3.01
CA THR A 110 -0.05 11.35 -2.12
C THR A 110 0.34 11.72 -0.69
N ALA A 111 -0.37 12.68 -0.12
CA ALA A 111 -0.20 13.16 1.24
C ALA A 111 -1.45 12.84 2.07
N GLY A 112 -1.63 11.55 2.34
CA GLY A 112 -2.83 11.02 2.99
C GLY A 112 -2.56 9.72 3.74
N GLY A 113 -3.58 8.89 3.88
CA GLY A 113 -3.47 7.50 4.35
C GLY A 113 -3.45 6.52 3.18
N ASP A 114 -3.36 5.22 3.51
CA ASP A 114 -3.29 4.13 2.54
C ASP A 114 -4.45 4.16 1.54
N GLY A 115 -5.67 4.47 1.99
CA GLY A 115 -6.85 4.58 1.12
C GLY A 115 -6.70 5.64 0.02
N THR A 116 -6.17 6.84 0.34
CA THR A 116 -5.92 7.88 -0.68
C THR A 116 -4.85 7.42 -1.68
N SER A 117 -3.80 6.77 -1.20
CA SER A 117 -2.74 6.23 -2.05
C SER A 117 -3.28 5.11 -2.97
N LEU A 118 -4.13 4.24 -2.45
CA LEU A 118 -4.78 3.16 -3.22
C LEU A 118 -5.69 3.72 -4.31
N GLU A 119 -6.51 4.74 -3.99
CA GLU A 119 -7.38 5.41 -4.98
C GLU A 119 -6.57 5.97 -6.16
N VAL A 120 -5.47 6.67 -5.87
CA VAL A 120 -4.57 7.26 -6.88
C VAL A 120 -3.89 6.16 -7.70
N GLN A 121 -3.30 5.15 -7.05
CA GLN A 121 -2.61 4.05 -7.72
C GLN A 121 -3.53 3.25 -8.64
N THR A 122 -4.72 2.90 -8.14
CA THR A 122 -5.71 2.17 -8.93
C THR A 122 -6.15 2.98 -10.16
N SER A 123 -6.35 4.29 -9.99
CA SER A 123 -6.70 5.18 -11.10
C SER A 123 -5.63 5.23 -12.18
N LEU A 124 -4.36 5.43 -11.78
CA LEU A 124 -3.23 5.44 -12.71
C LEU A 124 -3.05 4.08 -13.41
N TYR A 125 -3.17 2.99 -12.65
CA TYR A 125 -3.10 1.64 -13.20
C TYR A 125 -4.17 1.40 -14.28
N LEU A 126 -5.44 1.68 -13.98
CA LEU A 126 -6.54 1.49 -14.93
C LEU A 126 -6.39 2.41 -16.14
N ALA A 127 -5.92 3.64 -15.95
CA ALA A 127 -5.62 4.55 -17.06
C ALA A 127 -4.51 4.00 -17.96
N ALA A 128 -3.45 3.42 -17.41
CA ALA A 128 -2.37 2.78 -18.15
C ALA A 128 -2.85 1.57 -18.97
N GLN A 129 -3.89 0.87 -18.51
CA GLN A 129 -4.48 -0.25 -19.26
C GLN A 129 -5.41 0.21 -20.38
N SER A 130 -5.97 1.43 -20.31
CA SER A 130 -6.97 1.90 -21.25
C SER A 130 -6.40 2.40 -22.60
N GLU A 131 -5.20 2.99 -22.57
CA GLU A 131 -4.60 3.64 -23.75
C GLU A 131 -3.07 3.61 -23.72
N ALA A 132 -2.44 3.30 -24.85
CA ALA A 132 -0.97 3.27 -24.99
C ALA A 132 -0.31 4.61 -24.61
N LYS A 133 -0.91 5.76 -24.99
CA LYS A 133 -0.40 7.09 -24.66
C LYS A 133 -0.42 7.36 -23.16
N LYS A 134 -1.47 6.93 -22.46
CA LYS A 134 -1.56 7.05 -20.99
C LYS A 134 -0.53 6.13 -20.32
N ARG A 135 -0.37 4.91 -20.82
CA ARG A 135 0.64 3.98 -20.33
C ARG A 135 2.05 4.56 -20.45
N ASP A 136 2.39 5.08 -21.62
CA ASP A 136 3.70 5.71 -21.85
C ASP A 136 3.94 6.87 -20.86
N MET A 137 2.97 7.77 -20.72
CA MET A 137 3.05 8.88 -19.78
C MET A 137 3.28 8.41 -18.34
N ILE A 138 2.50 7.43 -17.87
CA ILE A 138 2.57 6.92 -16.50
C ILE A 138 3.89 6.18 -16.24
N MET A 139 4.37 5.38 -17.21
CA MET A 139 5.55 4.56 -17.03
C MET A 139 6.86 5.33 -17.17
N ASN A 140 6.88 6.37 -17.99
CA ASN A 140 8.13 7.03 -18.38
C ASN A 140 8.25 8.46 -17.86
N HIS A 141 7.13 9.12 -17.51
CA HIS A 141 7.14 10.56 -17.21
C HIS A 141 6.46 10.94 -15.90
N ILE A 142 5.64 10.05 -15.31
CA ILE A 142 5.01 10.28 -14.00
C ILE A 142 5.64 9.38 -12.96
N THR A 143 6.14 9.98 -11.90
CA THR A 143 6.63 9.25 -10.71
C THR A 143 5.64 9.40 -9.58
N LEU A 144 5.20 8.30 -9.00
CA LEU A 144 4.37 8.30 -7.79
C LEU A 144 5.26 8.29 -6.54
N LEU A 145 4.96 9.19 -5.60
CA LEU A 145 5.55 9.22 -4.27
C LEU A 145 4.42 9.17 -3.21
N ARG A 146 4.49 8.20 -2.30
CA ARG A 146 3.46 7.96 -1.30
C ARG A 146 3.99 8.30 0.10
N LEU A 147 3.52 9.41 0.66
CA LEU A 147 3.99 9.89 1.97
C LEU A 147 3.25 9.17 3.13
N PRO A 148 3.96 8.74 4.18
CA PRO A 148 3.40 8.01 5.32
C PRO A 148 2.68 8.93 6.32
N LEU A 149 1.58 9.56 5.90
CA LEU A 149 0.83 10.55 6.68
C LEU A 149 -0.45 9.99 7.30
N GLY A 150 -0.78 8.76 6.99
CA GLY A 150 -1.93 8.03 7.55
C GLY A 150 -1.67 7.43 8.93
N THR A 151 -2.49 6.45 9.28
CA THR A 151 -2.36 5.67 10.53
C THR A 151 -1.63 4.34 10.29
N GLY A 152 -1.91 3.65 9.17
CA GLY A 152 -1.26 2.40 8.77
C GLY A 152 0.09 2.69 8.12
N ASN A 153 0.07 3.31 6.96
CA ASN A 153 1.22 3.62 6.11
C ASN A 153 1.92 2.36 5.55
N ASP A 154 1.16 1.29 5.34
CA ASP A 154 1.71 0.00 4.94
C ASP A 154 2.16 0.01 3.46
N GLY A 155 1.52 0.81 2.61
CA GLY A 155 1.83 0.92 1.18
C GLY A 155 2.65 2.15 0.78
N THR A 156 3.38 2.80 1.70
CA THR A 156 4.12 4.04 1.45
C THR A 156 5.57 3.79 1.02
N ASP A 157 6.24 4.82 0.49
CA ASP A 157 7.63 4.74 0.00
C ASP A 157 8.68 4.91 1.13
N GLY A 158 8.24 4.92 2.36
CA GLY A 158 9.02 4.86 3.59
C GLY A 158 8.09 4.52 4.75
N HIS A 159 8.58 3.83 5.76
CA HIS A 159 7.75 3.45 6.92
C HIS A 159 7.47 4.63 7.87
N SER A 160 8.28 5.69 7.77
CA SER A 160 8.09 6.94 8.50
C SER A 160 8.41 8.15 7.62
N ILE A 161 7.95 9.33 8.06
CA ILE A 161 8.27 10.57 7.33
C ILE A 161 9.76 10.89 7.38
N GLU A 162 10.42 10.55 8.49
CA GLU A 162 11.85 10.70 8.66
C GLU A 162 12.62 9.83 7.64
N GLU A 163 12.18 8.58 7.46
CA GLU A 163 12.76 7.66 6.47
C GLU A 163 12.53 8.14 5.03
N THR A 164 11.33 8.64 4.71
CA THR A 164 11.03 9.22 3.39
C THR A 164 11.91 10.45 3.11
N ILE A 165 12.11 11.33 4.08
CA ILE A 165 13.01 12.47 3.96
C ILE A 165 14.46 12.01 3.71
N GLN A 166 14.95 11.03 4.49
CA GLN A 166 16.29 10.47 4.29
C GLN A 166 16.44 9.80 2.91
N MET A 167 15.38 9.13 2.44
CA MET A 167 15.35 8.55 1.09
C MET A 167 15.52 9.65 0.04
N LEU A 168 14.77 10.76 0.12
CA LEU A 168 14.83 11.86 -0.82
C LEU A 168 16.15 12.64 -0.76
N GLN A 169 16.88 12.59 0.34
CA GLN A 169 18.22 13.18 0.49
C GLN A 169 19.34 12.28 -0.10
N GLY A 170 19.09 11.00 -0.23
CA GLY A 170 20.06 10.01 -0.72
C GLY A 170 20.03 9.81 -2.24
N PRO A 171 20.88 8.92 -2.75
CA PRO A 171 20.84 8.52 -4.15
C PRO A 171 19.56 7.71 -4.44
N LEU A 172 18.91 8.05 -5.54
CA LEU A 172 17.65 7.46 -5.99
C LEU A 172 17.76 6.90 -7.40
N VAL A 173 16.92 5.89 -7.67
CA VAL A 173 16.67 5.38 -9.02
C VAL A 173 15.17 5.26 -9.28
N PHE A 174 14.78 5.34 -10.56
CA PHE A 174 13.43 4.99 -10.96
C PHE A 174 13.24 3.48 -11.01
N MET A 175 12.11 3.01 -10.56
CA MET A 175 11.68 1.63 -10.65
C MET A 175 10.22 1.58 -11.11
N ASN A 176 9.89 0.61 -11.96
CA ASN A 176 8.53 0.36 -12.36
C ASN A 176 7.91 -0.73 -11.46
N ALA A 177 7.03 -0.32 -10.57
CA ALA A 177 6.35 -1.21 -9.65
C ALA A 177 5.25 -2.02 -10.34
N ARG A 178 5.02 -3.23 -9.82
CA ARG A 178 3.95 -4.15 -10.25
C ARG A 178 2.82 -4.11 -9.22
N ALA A 179 1.62 -4.37 -9.65
CA ALA A 179 0.48 -4.63 -8.77
C ALA A 179 0.20 -6.13 -8.68
N LEU A 180 -0.67 -6.50 -7.77
CA LEU A 180 -1.35 -7.80 -7.75
C LEU A 180 -2.75 -7.62 -8.32
N LYS A 181 -3.13 -8.46 -9.24
CA LYS A 181 -4.51 -8.58 -9.74
C LYS A 181 -5.17 -9.76 -9.03
N ILE A 182 -6.32 -9.51 -8.43
CA ILE A 182 -7.06 -10.43 -7.59
C ILE A 182 -8.36 -10.76 -8.32
N THR A 183 -8.53 -11.99 -8.74
CA THR A 183 -9.66 -12.44 -9.53
C THR A 183 -10.34 -13.63 -8.83
N PRO A 184 -11.48 -13.42 -8.17
CA PRO A 184 -12.30 -14.54 -7.71
C PRO A 184 -13.00 -15.23 -8.90
N ASN A 185 -13.35 -16.49 -8.75
CA ASN A 185 -14.07 -17.26 -9.77
C ASN A 185 -15.42 -16.63 -10.14
N THR A 186 -16.13 -16.14 -9.14
CA THR A 186 -17.37 -15.36 -9.30
C THR A 186 -17.28 -14.08 -8.48
N ASN A 187 -17.99 -13.02 -8.88
CA ASN A 187 -18.02 -11.79 -8.09
C ASN A 187 -18.69 -12.05 -6.73
N PRO A 188 -18.06 -11.64 -5.62
CA PRO A 188 -18.67 -11.72 -4.31
C PRO A 188 -19.95 -10.86 -4.24
N THR A 189 -20.99 -11.42 -3.66
CA THR A 189 -22.28 -10.75 -3.47
C THR A 189 -22.56 -10.37 -2.01
N ALA A 190 -21.75 -10.88 -1.07
CA ALA A 190 -21.91 -10.63 0.34
C ALA A 190 -21.56 -9.18 0.69
N ALA A 191 -22.57 -8.39 1.05
CA ALA A 191 -22.38 -7.00 1.48
C ALA A 191 -21.83 -6.89 2.92
N LYS A 192 -22.09 -7.89 3.78
CA LYS A 192 -21.58 -7.95 5.14
C LYS A 192 -20.06 -8.09 5.11
N TYR A 193 -19.35 -7.35 5.93
CA TYR A 193 -17.89 -7.32 6.01
C TYR A 193 -17.15 -6.74 4.79
N THR A 194 -17.84 -6.26 3.74
CA THR A 194 -17.20 -5.81 2.51
C THR A 194 -17.07 -4.28 2.50
N SER A 195 -15.85 -3.78 2.31
CA SER A 195 -15.53 -2.38 2.03
C SER A 195 -15.01 -2.16 0.60
N LEU A 196 -14.55 -3.19 -0.08
CA LEU A 196 -14.20 -3.13 -1.49
C LEU A 196 -15.43 -2.76 -2.33
N LYS A 197 -15.41 -1.57 -2.95
CA LYS A 197 -16.59 -0.93 -3.58
C LYS A 197 -16.80 -1.30 -5.05
N TYR A 198 -15.86 -2.00 -5.66
CA TYR A 198 -15.88 -2.28 -7.09
C TYR A 198 -16.04 -3.77 -7.35
N PRO A 199 -16.68 -4.17 -8.47
CA PRO A 199 -16.64 -5.56 -8.87
C PRO A 199 -15.18 -5.98 -9.12
N ALA A 200 -14.89 -7.27 -8.94
CA ALA A 200 -13.59 -7.83 -9.31
C ALA A 200 -13.38 -7.73 -10.85
N PRO A 201 -12.11 -7.74 -11.33
CA PRO A 201 -10.89 -7.95 -10.53
C PRO A 201 -10.51 -6.73 -9.68
N TRP A 202 -9.93 -7.00 -8.50
CA TRP A 202 -9.35 -5.97 -7.65
C TRP A 202 -7.85 -5.86 -7.87
N TYR A 203 -7.28 -4.71 -7.49
CA TYR A 203 -5.84 -4.47 -7.59
C TYR A 203 -5.28 -4.05 -6.24
N CYS A 204 -4.10 -4.57 -5.93
CA CYS A 204 -3.38 -4.37 -4.68
C CYS A 204 -1.93 -4.01 -5.01
N PHE A 205 -1.36 -3.03 -4.32
CA PHE A 205 -0.02 -2.51 -4.61
C PHE A 205 0.98 -2.83 -3.49
N ASN A 206 0.50 -3.34 -2.36
CA ASN A 206 1.32 -3.79 -1.25
C ASN A 206 1.09 -5.27 -0.95
N ILE A 207 0.02 -5.62 -0.23
CA ILE A 207 -0.29 -6.99 0.20
C ILE A 207 -1.79 -7.29 0.08
N VAL A 208 -2.10 -8.45 -0.49
CA VAL A 208 -3.40 -9.11 -0.35
C VAL A 208 -3.26 -10.28 0.60
N SER A 209 -4.27 -10.51 1.44
CA SER A 209 -4.30 -11.69 2.30
C SER A 209 -5.71 -12.21 2.54
N ILE A 210 -5.81 -13.47 2.92
CA ILE A 210 -7.05 -14.12 3.36
C ILE A 210 -6.85 -14.68 4.77
N GLY A 211 -7.88 -14.59 5.59
CA GLY A 211 -7.89 -15.18 6.92
C GLY A 211 -7.94 -14.17 8.06
N LEU A 212 -7.23 -14.49 9.14
CA LEU A 212 -7.32 -13.76 10.41
C LEU A 212 -6.98 -12.27 10.30
N ASP A 213 -5.98 -11.91 9.52
CA ASP A 213 -5.57 -10.51 9.38
C ASP A 213 -6.60 -9.65 8.62
N ALA A 214 -7.30 -10.24 7.64
CA ALA A 214 -8.43 -9.58 6.98
C ALA A 214 -9.55 -9.26 7.99
N TYR A 215 -9.77 -10.14 8.97
CA TYR A 215 -10.69 -9.89 10.07
C TYR A 215 -10.18 -8.79 11.02
N VAL A 216 -8.87 -8.74 11.29
CA VAL A 216 -8.24 -7.66 12.05
C VAL A 216 -8.45 -6.31 11.36
N VAL A 217 -8.26 -6.26 10.04
CA VAL A 217 -8.51 -5.04 9.24
C VAL A 217 -9.98 -4.62 9.34
N TYR A 218 -10.90 -5.56 9.16
CA TYR A 218 -12.34 -5.31 9.30
C TYR A 218 -12.69 -4.74 10.69
N MET A 219 -12.21 -5.37 11.75
CA MET A 219 -12.43 -4.91 13.13
C MET A 219 -11.84 -3.53 13.36
N THR A 220 -10.63 -3.29 12.88
CA THR A 220 -9.93 -2.01 13.01
C THR A 220 -10.69 -0.89 12.29
N ASN A 221 -11.18 -1.13 11.08
CA ASN A 221 -11.97 -0.17 10.31
C ASN A 221 -13.31 0.11 10.99
N THR A 222 -13.96 -0.91 11.56
CA THR A 222 -15.21 -0.77 12.32
C THR A 222 -15.01 0.06 13.60
N VAL A 223 -13.91 -0.18 14.34
CA VAL A 223 -13.61 0.60 15.56
C VAL A 223 -13.23 2.03 15.21
N LYS A 224 -12.39 2.25 14.18
CA LYS A 224 -12.01 3.60 13.72
C LYS A 224 -13.20 4.45 13.29
N SER A 225 -14.24 3.85 12.72
CA SER A 225 -15.46 4.56 12.33
C SER A 225 -16.27 5.09 13.52
N ARG A 226 -16.05 4.54 14.72
CA ARG A 226 -16.79 4.88 15.94
C ARG A 226 -15.96 5.63 16.97
N LEU A 227 -14.65 5.34 17.05
CA LEU A 227 -13.73 5.90 18.05
C LEU A 227 -12.43 6.34 17.38
N PRO A 228 -12.00 7.60 17.57
CA PRO A 228 -10.70 8.06 17.06
C PRO A 228 -9.55 7.45 17.89
N GLY A 229 -8.56 6.84 17.24
CA GLY A 229 -7.38 6.28 17.90
C GLY A 229 -6.72 5.16 17.11
N ASN A 230 -5.59 4.68 17.62
CA ASN A 230 -4.92 3.49 17.06
C ASN A 230 -5.25 2.28 17.95
N PHE A 231 -6.25 1.51 17.53
CA PHE A 231 -6.72 0.31 18.23
C PHE A 231 -6.23 -0.99 17.58
N TYR A 232 -5.31 -0.91 16.62
CA TYR A 232 -4.88 -2.07 15.84
C TYR A 232 -4.42 -3.24 16.74
N HIS A 233 -3.52 -3.00 17.70
CA HIS A 233 -3.03 -4.05 18.60
C HIS A 233 -4.15 -4.68 19.46
N LEU A 234 -5.11 -3.86 19.91
CA LEU A 234 -6.27 -4.38 20.64
C LEU A 234 -7.15 -5.24 19.71
N CYS A 235 -7.36 -4.80 18.47
CA CYS A 235 -8.12 -5.56 17.48
C CYS A 235 -7.43 -6.89 17.14
N VAL A 236 -6.10 -6.94 17.06
CA VAL A 236 -5.35 -8.18 16.86
C VAL A 236 -5.65 -9.19 17.98
N GLN A 237 -5.56 -8.74 19.24
CA GLN A 237 -5.81 -9.61 20.39
C GLN A 237 -7.26 -10.11 20.47
N LEU A 238 -8.23 -9.21 20.26
CA LEU A 238 -9.66 -9.55 20.29
C LEU A 238 -10.08 -10.42 19.10
N SER A 239 -9.54 -10.14 17.92
CA SER A 239 -9.84 -10.90 16.71
C SER A 239 -9.48 -12.37 16.86
N GLY A 240 -8.34 -12.68 17.48
CA GLY A 240 -7.95 -14.06 17.75
C GLY A 240 -8.95 -14.83 18.60
N LEU A 241 -9.67 -14.14 19.50
CA LEU A 241 -10.67 -14.79 20.38
C LEU A 241 -12.00 -15.06 19.68
N VAL A 242 -12.36 -14.26 18.68
CA VAL A 242 -13.71 -14.31 18.07
C VAL A 242 -13.67 -14.88 16.66
N TYR A 243 -12.54 -14.79 15.96
CA TYR A 243 -12.40 -15.16 14.56
C TYR A 243 -12.93 -16.56 14.24
N ASP A 244 -12.50 -17.59 14.98
CA ASP A 244 -12.89 -18.98 14.72
C ASP A 244 -14.39 -19.22 14.91
N LYS A 245 -15.09 -18.35 15.66
CA LYS A 245 -16.55 -18.41 15.83
C LYS A 245 -17.28 -17.87 14.61
N ASP A 246 -16.80 -16.75 14.07
CA ASP A 246 -17.41 -16.09 12.91
C ASP A 246 -16.98 -16.75 11.59
N PHE A 247 -15.75 -17.22 11.52
CA PHE A 247 -15.12 -17.85 10.38
C PHE A 247 -14.47 -19.18 10.78
N PRO A 248 -15.23 -20.30 10.82
CA PRO A 248 -14.67 -21.61 11.14
C PRO A 248 -13.54 -21.96 10.16
N THR A 249 -12.43 -22.44 10.69
CA THR A 249 -11.26 -22.81 9.88
C THR A 249 -11.63 -23.80 8.80
N GLY A 250 -11.24 -23.51 7.57
CA GLY A 250 -11.35 -24.39 6.40
C GLY A 250 -9.97 -24.84 5.91
N ASN A 251 -9.98 -25.77 4.96
CA ASN A 251 -8.79 -26.22 4.27
C ASN A 251 -8.51 -25.34 3.05
N ALA A 252 -7.27 -24.92 2.90
CA ALA A 252 -6.78 -24.27 1.70
C ALA A 252 -5.94 -25.25 0.87
N GLU A 253 -6.17 -25.25 -0.43
CA GLU A 253 -5.29 -25.84 -1.44
C GLU A 253 -4.72 -24.70 -2.25
N VAL A 254 -3.39 -24.56 -2.27
CA VAL A 254 -2.69 -23.42 -2.89
C VAL A 254 -1.71 -23.93 -3.92
N GLU A 255 -1.84 -23.43 -5.12
CA GLU A 255 -0.93 -23.71 -6.24
C GLU A 255 -0.10 -22.47 -6.54
N LEU A 256 1.24 -22.62 -6.56
CA LEU A 256 2.19 -21.57 -6.83
C LEU A 256 2.80 -21.77 -8.23
N TYR A 257 2.83 -20.69 -9.00
CA TYR A 257 3.32 -20.69 -10.38
C TYR A 257 4.44 -19.66 -10.57
N ASP A 258 5.43 -20.00 -11.38
CA ASP A 258 6.53 -19.13 -11.77
C ASP A 258 6.16 -18.17 -12.92
N GLN A 259 7.17 -17.42 -13.43
CA GLN A 259 7.02 -16.48 -14.55
C GLN A 259 6.65 -17.17 -15.87
N GLN A 260 7.03 -18.43 -16.03
CA GLN A 260 6.74 -19.25 -17.22
C GLN A 260 5.33 -19.89 -17.14
N GLY A 261 4.61 -19.70 -16.02
CA GLY A 261 3.32 -20.30 -15.75
C GLY A 261 3.42 -21.79 -15.38
N LEU A 262 4.61 -22.26 -15.00
CA LEU A 262 4.82 -23.63 -14.53
C LEU A 262 4.47 -23.74 -13.06
N LEU A 263 3.76 -24.79 -12.68
CA LEU A 263 3.45 -25.12 -11.29
C LEU A 263 4.76 -25.48 -10.55
N THR A 264 5.13 -24.68 -9.57
CA THR A 264 6.34 -24.89 -8.77
C THR A 264 6.10 -25.63 -7.48
N GLU A 265 4.92 -25.40 -6.86
CA GLU A 265 4.61 -25.98 -5.56
C GLU A 265 3.09 -26.08 -5.33
N LYS A 266 2.70 -27.08 -4.51
CA LYS A 266 1.34 -27.22 -3.97
C LYS A 266 1.41 -27.29 -2.46
N LEU A 267 0.61 -26.44 -1.80
CA LEU A 267 0.44 -26.43 -0.34
C LEU A 267 -0.98 -26.79 0.00
N SER A 268 -1.17 -27.59 1.05
CA SER A 268 -2.50 -27.95 1.53
C SER A 268 -2.50 -28.07 3.05
N ALA A 269 -3.32 -27.27 3.70
CA ALA A 269 -3.55 -27.33 5.15
C ALA A 269 -4.79 -26.52 5.55
N PRO A 270 -5.35 -26.77 6.75
CA PRO A 270 -6.15 -25.76 7.42
C PRO A 270 -5.30 -24.51 7.67
N ILE A 271 -5.82 -23.31 7.37
CA ILE A 271 -5.05 -22.07 7.44
C ILE A 271 -5.52 -21.11 8.54
N THR A 272 -4.57 -20.34 9.06
CA THR A 272 -4.82 -19.11 9.82
C THR A 272 -4.77 -17.89 8.90
N LEU A 273 -3.79 -17.89 7.96
CA LEU A 273 -3.49 -16.74 7.10
C LEU A 273 -2.75 -17.21 5.85
N ILE A 274 -3.08 -16.61 4.70
CA ILE A 274 -2.22 -16.57 3.53
C ILE A 274 -2.04 -15.10 3.16
N ALA A 275 -0.79 -14.64 3.05
CA ALA A 275 -0.48 -13.28 2.60
C ALA A 275 0.38 -13.32 1.34
N ILE A 276 0.04 -12.49 0.37
CA ILE A 276 0.73 -12.40 -0.93
C ILE A 276 1.08 -10.94 -1.18
N GLY A 277 2.37 -10.64 -1.34
CA GLY A 277 2.89 -9.32 -1.62
C GLY A 277 3.11 -9.06 -3.10
N ALA A 278 2.99 -7.81 -3.52
CA ALA A 278 3.44 -7.37 -4.83
C ALA A 278 4.96 -7.60 -5.03
N SER A 279 5.69 -7.65 -3.92
CA SER A 279 7.09 -8.12 -3.82
C SER A 279 7.34 -8.69 -2.43
N GLY A 280 8.52 -9.25 -2.18
CA GLY A 280 9.01 -9.50 -0.82
C GLY A 280 9.33 -8.22 -0.05
N TYR A 281 9.84 -8.36 1.17
CA TYR A 281 10.18 -7.28 2.09
C TYR A 281 9.00 -6.32 2.37
N ARG A 282 7.79 -6.88 2.53
CA ARG A 282 6.58 -6.12 2.80
C ARG A 282 6.16 -6.23 4.26
N VAL A 283 5.67 -5.11 4.75
CA VAL A 283 5.06 -5.00 6.07
C VAL A 283 3.61 -4.54 5.93
N TYR A 284 2.78 -4.90 6.89
CA TYR A 284 1.44 -4.36 7.01
C TYR A 284 0.93 -4.42 8.46
N GLY A 285 -0.21 -3.81 8.70
CA GLY A 285 -0.88 -3.92 9.99
C GLY A 285 -0.07 -3.38 11.15
N GLY A 286 0.51 -2.17 11.01
CA GLY A 286 1.28 -1.55 12.08
C GLY A 286 2.73 -2.05 12.17
N GLY A 287 3.30 -2.50 11.07
CA GLY A 287 4.72 -2.85 10.97
C GLY A 287 5.04 -4.34 11.12
N HIS A 288 4.02 -5.21 11.04
CA HIS A 288 4.26 -6.66 11.03
C HIS A 288 5.01 -7.08 9.77
N LYS A 289 6.16 -7.73 9.94
CA LYS A 289 7.02 -8.22 8.84
C LYS A 289 6.56 -9.59 8.38
N VAL A 290 5.43 -9.66 7.72
CA VAL A 290 4.83 -10.92 7.22
C VAL A 290 5.60 -11.48 6.04
N LEU A 291 6.27 -10.63 5.27
CA LEU A 291 7.15 -11.01 4.16
C LEU A 291 8.56 -10.44 4.41
N PRO A 292 9.34 -11.04 5.34
CA PRO A 292 10.62 -10.49 5.77
C PRO A 292 11.78 -10.77 4.81
N THR A 293 11.57 -11.57 3.77
CA THR A 293 12.58 -11.97 2.77
C THR A 293 12.20 -11.49 1.37
N ALA A 294 12.93 -11.90 0.36
CA ALA A 294 12.59 -11.69 -1.06
C ALA A 294 11.34 -12.45 -1.49
N ASP A 295 10.94 -13.48 -0.74
CA ASP A 295 9.72 -14.25 -0.98
C ASP A 295 8.49 -13.38 -0.81
N ASN A 296 7.49 -13.61 -1.65
CA ASN A 296 6.29 -12.78 -1.69
C ASN A 296 5.00 -13.51 -1.27
N VAL A 297 5.08 -14.75 -0.84
CA VAL A 297 3.96 -15.54 -0.32
C VAL A 297 4.30 -16.04 1.08
N CYS A 298 3.44 -15.74 2.05
CA CYS A 298 3.50 -16.28 3.41
C CYS A 298 2.30 -17.22 3.61
N PHE A 299 2.57 -18.48 3.88
CA PHE A 299 1.56 -19.49 4.18
C PHE A 299 1.63 -19.86 5.66
N THR A 300 0.57 -19.55 6.41
CA THR A 300 0.48 -19.82 7.86
C THR A 300 -0.59 -20.88 8.11
N PRO A 301 -0.19 -22.12 8.39
CA PRO A 301 -1.12 -23.17 8.77
C PRO A 301 -1.90 -22.81 10.04
N LYS A 302 -2.99 -23.53 10.30
CA LYS A 302 -3.75 -23.35 11.55
C LYS A 302 -2.88 -23.59 12.76
N VAL A 303 -2.78 -22.57 13.60
CA VAL A 303 -2.16 -22.64 14.91
C VAL A 303 -3.18 -22.37 16.01
N SER A 304 -2.96 -22.89 17.21
CA SER A 304 -3.85 -22.58 18.33
C SER A 304 -3.74 -21.09 18.70
N LEU A 305 -4.84 -20.52 19.16
CA LEU A 305 -4.88 -19.14 19.61
C LEU A 305 -3.80 -18.82 20.66
N ALA A 306 -3.60 -19.71 21.62
CA ALA A 306 -2.57 -19.54 22.65
C ALA A 306 -1.16 -19.44 22.03
N ARG A 307 -0.88 -20.25 21.01
CA ARG A 307 0.38 -20.20 20.26
C ARG A 307 0.50 -18.90 19.45
N LEU A 308 -0.59 -18.49 18.77
CA LEU A 308 -0.61 -17.26 18.00
C LEU A 308 -0.31 -16.01 18.87
N ILE A 309 -0.93 -15.92 20.05
CA ILE A 309 -0.69 -14.82 21.01
C ILE A 309 0.74 -14.86 21.54
N ARG A 310 1.23 -16.03 21.94
CA ARG A 310 2.58 -16.20 22.48
C ARG A 310 3.66 -15.82 21.46
N ASP A 311 3.47 -16.27 20.21
CA ASP A 311 4.47 -16.20 19.15
C ASP A 311 4.25 -15.00 18.19
N ASN A 312 3.28 -14.10 18.49
CA ASN A 312 2.96 -12.92 17.65
C ASN A 312 4.19 -12.01 17.42
N HIS A 313 5.10 -11.92 18.39
CA HIS A 313 6.30 -11.11 18.24
C HIS A 313 7.17 -11.56 17.07
N HIS A 314 7.15 -12.83 16.70
CA HIS A 314 7.85 -13.35 15.53
C HIS A 314 7.32 -12.79 14.20
N PHE A 315 6.04 -12.47 14.12
CA PHE A 315 5.47 -11.76 12.94
C PHE A 315 5.75 -10.26 12.97
N VAL A 316 5.95 -9.67 14.16
CA VAL A 316 6.32 -8.25 14.29
C VAL A 316 7.74 -8.01 13.79
N ASP A 317 8.70 -8.85 14.16
CA ASP A 317 10.11 -8.67 13.79
C ASP A 317 10.56 -9.52 12.58
N GLY A 318 9.72 -10.43 12.10
CA GLY A 318 10.01 -11.34 10.98
C GLY A 318 10.84 -12.56 11.36
N SER A 319 11.05 -12.81 12.66
CA SER A 319 11.87 -13.93 13.16
C SER A 319 11.18 -15.30 13.10
N PHE A 320 9.96 -15.37 12.54
CA PHE A 320 9.29 -16.67 12.30
C PHE A 320 9.97 -17.50 11.21
N VAL A 321 10.84 -16.90 10.39
CA VAL A 321 11.61 -17.61 9.35
C VAL A 321 12.42 -18.74 9.99
N GLY A 322 12.26 -19.96 9.47
CA GLY A 322 12.89 -21.16 10.02
C GLY A 322 12.16 -21.77 11.24
N THR A 323 11.00 -21.23 11.62
CA THR A 323 10.10 -21.84 12.62
C THR A 323 8.97 -22.62 11.92
N ASN A 324 8.18 -23.36 12.71
CA ASN A 324 6.97 -24.05 12.23
C ASN A 324 5.73 -23.16 12.27
N LEU A 325 5.86 -21.83 12.32
CA LEU A 325 4.73 -20.91 12.38
C LEU A 325 4.18 -20.60 11.01
N ALA A 326 5.04 -20.34 10.04
CA ALA A 326 4.69 -20.06 8.67
C ALA A 326 5.82 -20.46 7.73
N SER A 327 5.50 -20.67 6.46
CA SER A 327 6.47 -20.86 5.38
C SER A 327 6.42 -19.70 4.40
N LEU A 328 7.57 -19.43 3.79
CA LEU A 328 7.72 -18.36 2.78
C LEU A 328 8.03 -19.00 1.43
N HIS A 329 7.41 -18.47 0.39
CA HIS A 329 7.51 -18.98 -0.98
C HIS A 329 7.54 -17.82 -1.97
N SER A 330 8.06 -18.06 -3.17
CA SER A 330 8.07 -17.13 -4.29
C SER A 330 7.12 -17.57 -5.38
N ALA A 331 6.21 -16.69 -5.82
CA ALA A 331 5.29 -16.98 -6.93
C ALA A 331 4.99 -15.72 -7.76
N GLU A 332 4.75 -15.93 -9.05
CA GLU A 332 4.20 -14.90 -9.95
C GLU A 332 2.67 -14.97 -10.00
N LYS A 333 2.12 -16.19 -9.82
CA LYS A 333 0.68 -16.42 -9.73
C LYS A 333 0.40 -17.43 -8.64
N VAL A 334 -0.63 -17.15 -7.86
CA VAL A 334 -1.13 -18.03 -6.80
C VAL A 334 -2.59 -18.32 -7.09
N VAL A 335 -2.96 -19.61 -7.06
CA VAL A 335 -4.36 -20.07 -7.15
C VAL A 335 -4.73 -20.72 -5.84
N ILE A 336 -5.81 -20.25 -5.24
CA ILE A 336 -6.25 -20.69 -3.92
C ILE A 336 -7.65 -21.29 -4.05
N ASN A 337 -7.83 -22.53 -3.62
CA ASN A 337 -9.11 -23.13 -3.31
C ASN A 337 -9.32 -23.11 -1.80
N TYR A 338 -10.53 -22.81 -1.37
CA TYR A 338 -10.90 -22.81 0.04
C TYR A 338 -12.33 -23.33 0.21
N ASP A 339 -12.54 -24.17 1.20
CA ASP A 339 -13.78 -24.96 1.33
C ASP A 339 -14.87 -24.27 2.18
N LYS A 340 -14.61 -23.05 2.71
CA LYS A 340 -15.53 -22.28 3.55
C LYS A 340 -15.54 -20.80 3.19
N ASP A 341 -16.40 -20.05 3.87
CA ASP A 341 -16.38 -18.59 3.81
C ASP A 341 -15.16 -18.04 4.56
N ILE A 342 -14.55 -16.98 4.01
CA ILE A 342 -13.36 -16.34 4.58
C ILE A 342 -13.30 -14.86 4.19
N LEU A 343 -12.61 -14.05 4.98
CA LEU A 343 -12.34 -12.68 4.61
C LEU A 343 -11.04 -12.57 3.81
N LEU A 344 -11.08 -11.70 2.81
CA LEU A 344 -9.94 -11.20 2.06
C LEU A 344 -9.71 -9.73 2.43
N GLN A 345 -8.47 -9.30 2.53
CA GLN A 345 -8.11 -7.89 2.50
C GLN A 345 -7.13 -7.61 1.34
N ALA A 346 -7.23 -6.41 0.76
CA ALA A 346 -6.32 -5.89 -0.24
C ALA A 346 -5.99 -4.43 0.10
N ASP A 347 -4.74 -4.15 0.47
CA ASP A 347 -4.27 -2.83 0.89
C ASP A 347 -5.19 -2.14 1.94
N GLY A 348 -5.75 -2.93 2.88
CA GLY A 348 -6.60 -2.44 3.96
C GLY A 348 -8.10 -2.37 3.67
N GLU A 349 -8.54 -2.68 2.45
CA GLU A 349 -9.94 -2.85 2.10
C GLU A 349 -10.34 -4.34 2.16
N VAL A 350 -11.56 -4.64 2.62
CA VAL A 350 -12.00 -6.01 2.93
C VAL A 350 -13.11 -6.46 1.99
N ALA A 351 -13.10 -7.73 1.61
CA ALA A 351 -14.21 -8.42 0.98
C ALA A 351 -14.48 -9.76 1.66
N MET A 352 -15.74 -10.16 1.73
CA MET A 352 -16.11 -11.50 2.14
C MET A 352 -16.17 -12.40 0.91
N LEU A 353 -15.40 -13.49 0.92
CA LEU A 353 -15.40 -14.52 -0.07
C LEU A 353 -16.21 -15.70 0.46
N GLN A 354 -17.13 -16.19 -0.38
CA GLN A 354 -17.91 -17.41 -0.17
C GLN A 354 -17.30 -18.54 -0.98
N ARG A 355 -17.70 -19.76 -0.70
CA ARG A 355 -17.15 -20.95 -1.36
C ARG A 355 -17.21 -20.89 -2.89
N GLU A 356 -18.26 -20.32 -3.48
CA GLU A 356 -18.43 -20.16 -4.93
C GLU A 356 -17.49 -19.12 -5.57
N ASN A 357 -16.86 -18.28 -4.75
CA ASN A 357 -15.86 -17.31 -5.24
C ASN A 357 -14.50 -17.95 -5.48
N PHE A 358 -14.27 -19.17 -5.07
CA PHE A 358 -13.05 -19.94 -5.34
C PHE A 358 -13.17 -20.77 -6.63
N PRO A 359 -12.03 -21.03 -7.35
CA PRO A 359 -10.68 -20.62 -7.01
C PRO A 359 -10.48 -19.10 -7.07
N LEU A 360 -9.73 -18.58 -6.10
CA LEU A 360 -9.23 -17.22 -6.10
C LEU A 360 -7.86 -17.20 -6.80
N THR A 361 -7.72 -16.40 -7.83
CA THR A 361 -6.43 -16.19 -8.50
C THR A 361 -5.83 -14.85 -8.10
N VAL A 362 -4.58 -14.86 -7.66
CA VAL A 362 -3.77 -13.66 -7.39
C VAL A 362 -2.53 -13.73 -8.28
N GLU A 363 -2.35 -12.75 -9.15
CA GLU A 363 -1.24 -12.73 -10.11
C GLU A 363 -0.55 -11.36 -10.13
N LYS A 364 0.78 -11.34 -10.25
CA LYS A 364 1.52 -10.10 -10.45
C LYS A 364 1.22 -9.56 -11.85
N THR A 365 0.96 -8.26 -11.93
CA THR A 365 0.77 -7.59 -13.22
C THR A 365 2.12 -7.32 -13.89
N GLU A 366 2.09 -6.94 -15.16
CA GLU A 366 3.22 -6.24 -15.76
C GLU A 366 3.54 -4.95 -14.97
N PRO A 367 4.78 -4.44 -15.03
CA PRO A 367 5.12 -3.13 -14.48
C PRO A 367 4.11 -2.07 -14.93
N CYS A 368 3.63 -1.24 -14.01
CA CYS A 368 2.48 -0.39 -14.29
C CYS A 368 2.56 1.04 -13.73
N ILE A 369 3.42 1.28 -12.77
CA ILE A 369 3.56 2.60 -12.12
C ILE A 369 5.04 2.84 -11.84
N ARG A 370 5.57 3.99 -12.25
CA ARG A 370 6.93 4.40 -11.93
C ARG A 370 6.98 4.98 -10.50
N VAL A 371 7.89 4.46 -9.71
CA VAL A 371 8.19 4.90 -8.33
C VAL A 371 9.69 5.17 -8.20
N ILE A 372 10.11 5.68 -7.04
CA ILE A 372 11.51 5.85 -6.69
C ILE A 372 11.92 4.90 -5.58
N CYS A 373 13.17 4.45 -5.62
CA CYS A 373 13.76 3.70 -4.52
C CYS A 373 15.22 4.11 -4.30
N ARG A 374 15.74 3.78 -3.13
CA ARG A 374 17.19 3.95 -2.84
C ARG A 374 18.01 3.02 -3.74
N VAL A 375 19.20 3.50 -4.09
CA VAL A 375 20.22 2.69 -4.77
C VAL A 375 20.80 1.66 -3.81
#